data_6db9448505553c8129e73fea71fc4a3d
#
_entry.id   6db9448505553c8129e73fea71fc4a3d
#
_cell.length_a   1.000
_cell.length_b   1.000
_cell.length_c   1.000
_cell.angle_alpha   90.00
_cell.angle_beta   90.00
_cell.angle_gamma   90.00
#
_symmetry.space_group_name_H-M   'P 1'
#
loop_
_entity.id
_entity.type
_entity.pdbx_description
1 polymer ?
#
loop_
_entity_poly.entity_id
_entity_poly.type
_entity_poly.pdbx_seq_one_letter_code
_entity_poly.pdbx_strand_id
1 'polypeptide(L)'
;MNKVTTYLIFIWIVAVVVAAYPTFVQGQVICNERAAILESLDNSYGEKIAEQGIDEGSLIVITVNLQGKWSLLLTPKGRPNTFCVPLTGNTWIQENNVSKGIAYNGSVLTIVQEDDGVWNMIYLDKNTGRIDDITTGYGWERIIDFNKLNN
;
A
#
# COMPACT_ATOMS: atom_id res chain seq x y z
N MET A 1 -16.14 -30.38 -37.48
CA MET A 1 -16.44 -29.07 -36.88
C MET A 1 -16.31 -27.98 -37.95
N ASN A 2 -17.35 -27.18 -38.16
CA ASN A 2 -17.30 -26.07 -39.09
C ASN A 2 -16.34 -24.98 -38.56
N LYS A 3 -15.55 -24.39 -39.47
CA LYS A 3 -14.58 -23.32 -39.13
C LYS A 3 -15.21 -22.18 -38.31
N VAL A 4 -16.48 -21.87 -38.53
CA VAL A 4 -17.24 -20.86 -37.78
C VAL A 4 -17.43 -21.27 -36.31
N THR A 5 -17.68 -22.52 -36.00
CA THR A 5 -17.87 -23.06 -34.65
C THR A 5 -16.54 -23.00 -33.87
N THR A 6 -15.42 -23.25 -34.55
CA THR A 6 -14.07 -23.16 -33.94
C THR A 6 -13.72 -21.71 -33.58
N TYR A 7 -14.06 -20.75 -34.45
CA TYR A 7 -13.85 -19.31 -34.16
C TYR A 7 -14.69 -18.81 -32.98
N LEU A 8 -15.95 -19.23 -32.88
CA LEU A 8 -16.81 -18.86 -31.76
C LEU A 8 -16.31 -19.41 -30.42
N ILE A 9 -15.82 -20.63 -30.40
CA ILE A 9 -15.20 -21.24 -29.18
C ILE A 9 -13.93 -20.47 -28.79
N PHE A 10 -13.10 -20.07 -29.76
CA PHE A 10 -11.89 -19.29 -29.51
C PHE A 10 -12.20 -17.89 -28.95
N ILE A 11 -13.22 -17.22 -29.46
CA ILE A 11 -13.66 -15.91 -28.97
C ILE A 11 -14.18 -16.03 -27.54
N TRP A 12 -14.91 -17.09 -27.20
CA TRP A 12 -15.40 -17.34 -25.84
C TRP A 12 -14.27 -17.63 -24.85
N ILE A 13 -13.27 -18.41 -25.26
CA ILE A 13 -12.10 -18.73 -24.41
C ILE A 13 -11.28 -17.47 -24.16
N VAL A 14 -11.06 -16.63 -25.16
CA VAL A 14 -10.34 -15.35 -25.00
C VAL A 14 -11.12 -14.39 -24.12
N ALA A 15 -12.45 -14.29 -24.25
CA ALA A 15 -13.29 -13.44 -23.41
C ALA A 15 -13.29 -13.90 -21.94
N VAL A 16 -13.29 -15.20 -21.66
CA VAL A 16 -13.24 -15.76 -20.31
C VAL A 16 -11.86 -15.56 -19.68
N VAL A 17 -10.78 -15.68 -20.45
CA VAL A 17 -9.42 -15.44 -19.96
C VAL A 17 -9.20 -13.95 -19.63
N VAL A 18 -9.73 -13.03 -20.43
CA VAL A 18 -9.64 -11.57 -20.14
C VAL A 18 -10.49 -11.18 -18.92
N ALA A 19 -11.61 -11.86 -18.67
CA ALA A 19 -12.44 -11.63 -17.49
C ALA A 19 -11.86 -12.21 -16.19
N ALA A 20 -10.91 -13.15 -16.29
CA ALA A 20 -10.27 -13.79 -15.13
C ALA A 20 -9.04 -13.03 -14.59
N TYR A 21 -8.50 -12.06 -15.33
CA TYR A 21 -7.49 -11.16 -14.78
C TYR A 21 -8.22 -10.01 -14.06
N PRO A 22 -8.06 -9.87 -12.72
CA PRO A 22 -8.53 -8.67 -12.07
C PRO A 22 -7.77 -7.51 -12.69
N THR A 23 -8.41 -6.76 -13.55
CA THR A 23 -7.93 -5.44 -13.93
C THR A 23 -7.94 -4.64 -12.64
N PHE A 24 -6.78 -4.40 -12.06
CA PHE A 24 -6.62 -3.41 -11.01
C PHE A 24 -7.01 -2.07 -11.60
N VAL A 25 -8.29 -1.73 -11.46
CA VAL A 25 -8.77 -0.40 -11.76
C VAL A 25 -8.10 0.51 -10.74
N GLN A 26 -7.20 1.37 -11.20
CA GLN A 26 -6.59 2.42 -10.38
C GLN A 26 -7.71 3.14 -9.62
N GLY A 27 -7.62 3.14 -8.27
CA GLY A 27 -8.55 3.83 -7.38
C GLY A 27 -9.48 2.94 -6.55
N GLN A 28 -9.48 1.62 -6.68
CA GLN A 28 -10.20 0.74 -5.75
C GLN A 28 -9.34 0.44 -4.53
N VAL A 29 -9.81 0.90 -3.36
CA VAL A 29 -9.24 0.52 -2.07
C VAL A 29 -9.63 -0.92 -1.77
N ILE A 30 -8.64 -1.81 -1.63
CA ILE A 30 -8.86 -3.21 -1.25
C ILE A 30 -8.89 -3.29 0.27
N CYS A 31 -9.96 -3.81 0.84
CA CYS A 31 -10.08 -4.09 2.26
C CYS A 31 -10.31 -5.58 2.50
N ASN A 32 -9.61 -6.16 3.47
CA ASN A 32 -9.79 -7.54 3.88
C ASN A 32 -9.31 -7.73 5.32
N GLU A 33 -9.47 -8.94 5.87
CA GLU A 33 -8.94 -9.31 7.17
C GLU A 33 -7.42 -9.05 7.25
N ARG A 34 -6.94 -8.52 8.39
CA ARG A 34 -5.53 -8.14 8.60
C ARG A 34 -4.56 -9.24 8.24
N ALA A 35 -4.80 -10.45 8.77
CA ALA A 35 -3.92 -11.59 8.52
C ALA A 35 -3.84 -11.92 7.03
N ALA A 36 -4.98 -11.90 6.31
CA ALA A 36 -5.03 -12.20 4.88
C ALA A 36 -4.30 -11.14 4.05
N ILE A 37 -4.41 -9.85 4.38
CA ILE A 37 -3.66 -8.79 3.70
C ILE A 37 -2.16 -8.95 3.92
N LEU A 38 -1.71 -9.12 5.17
CA LEU A 38 -0.29 -9.27 5.50
C LEU A 38 0.32 -10.52 4.85
N GLU A 39 -0.39 -11.65 4.87
CA GLU A 39 0.05 -12.88 4.21
C GLU A 39 0.15 -12.70 2.69
N SER A 40 -0.82 -12.04 2.07
CA SER A 40 -0.80 -11.76 0.63
C SER A 40 0.37 -10.85 0.23
N LEU A 41 0.65 -9.80 1.00
CA LEU A 41 1.76 -8.88 0.73
C LEU A 41 3.12 -9.58 0.91
N ASP A 42 3.26 -10.42 1.94
CA ASP A 42 4.48 -11.19 2.16
C ASP A 42 4.69 -12.24 1.04
N ASN A 43 3.71 -13.05 0.76
CA ASN A 43 3.82 -14.14 -0.22
C ASN A 43 3.97 -13.62 -1.66
N SER A 44 3.30 -12.53 -2.03
CA SER A 44 3.32 -12.01 -3.40
C SER A 44 4.45 -11.05 -3.67
N TYR A 45 4.87 -10.27 -2.67
CA TYR A 45 5.81 -9.16 -2.85
C TYR A 45 6.99 -9.18 -1.87
N GLY A 46 6.98 -10.06 -0.86
CA GLY A 46 7.99 -10.09 0.19
C GLY A 46 7.94 -8.89 1.14
N GLU A 47 6.80 -8.19 1.20
CA GLU A 47 6.63 -7.03 2.06
C GLU A 47 6.42 -7.45 3.52
N LYS A 48 7.14 -6.80 4.43
CA LYS A 48 7.04 -6.95 5.88
C LYS A 48 6.66 -5.63 6.52
N ILE A 49 6.07 -5.68 7.71
CA ILE A 49 5.80 -4.46 8.48
C ILE A 49 7.11 -3.75 8.78
N ALA A 50 7.25 -2.53 8.27
CA ALA A 50 8.43 -1.71 8.45
C ALA A 50 8.21 -0.56 9.44
N GLU A 51 7.05 0.05 9.40
CA GLU A 51 6.69 1.16 10.29
C GLU A 51 5.21 1.07 10.67
N GLN A 52 4.86 1.59 11.85
CA GLN A 52 3.46 1.66 12.29
C GLN A 52 3.23 2.82 13.24
N GLY A 53 1.98 3.24 13.34
CA GLY A 53 1.52 4.26 14.27
C GLY A 53 0.04 4.14 14.56
N ILE A 54 -0.43 4.93 15.52
CA ILE A 54 -1.84 4.93 15.93
C ILE A 54 -2.41 6.33 15.79
N ASP A 55 -3.57 6.42 15.17
CA ASP A 55 -4.39 7.62 15.09
C ASP A 55 -5.80 7.30 15.62
N GLU A 56 -6.22 7.96 16.69
CA GLU A 56 -7.53 7.78 17.34
C GLU A 56 -7.95 6.30 17.51
N GLY A 57 -7.00 5.42 17.84
CA GLY A 57 -7.23 3.98 18.01
C GLY A 57 -7.21 3.17 16.71
N SER A 58 -7.02 3.80 15.56
CA SER A 58 -6.82 3.13 14.29
C SER A 58 -5.33 2.85 14.04
N LEU A 59 -5.00 1.62 13.70
CA LEU A 59 -3.64 1.24 13.37
C LEU A 59 -3.34 1.61 11.92
N ILE A 60 -2.21 2.26 11.72
CA ILE A 60 -1.65 2.61 10.41
C ILE A 60 -0.33 1.88 10.28
N VAL A 61 -0.15 1.18 9.18
CA VAL A 61 1.03 0.33 8.93
C VAL A 61 1.61 0.63 7.56
N ILE A 62 2.93 0.69 7.49
CA ILE A 62 3.69 0.66 6.25
C ILE A 62 4.38 -0.69 6.16
N THR A 63 4.12 -1.41 5.07
CA THR A 63 4.88 -2.61 4.71
C THR A 63 5.87 -2.28 3.60
N VAL A 64 7.06 -2.87 3.66
CA VAL A 64 8.14 -2.63 2.68
C VAL A 64 8.90 -3.93 2.42
N ASN A 65 9.34 -4.15 1.18
CA ASN A 65 10.27 -5.22 0.84
C ASN A 65 11.70 -4.69 0.61
N LEU A 66 12.65 -5.60 0.42
CA LEU A 66 14.06 -5.24 0.21
C LEU A 66 14.34 -4.45 -1.09
N GLN A 67 13.43 -4.48 -2.07
CA GLN A 67 13.51 -3.72 -3.31
C GLN A 67 12.85 -2.34 -3.20
N GLY A 68 12.28 -1.99 -2.04
CA GLY A 68 11.61 -0.72 -1.78
C GLY A 68 10.14 -0.68 -2.22
N LYS A 69 9.53 -1.81 -2.64
CA LYS A 69 8.08 -1.87 -2.82
C LYS A 69 7.40 -1.72 -1.46
N TRP A 70 6.34 -0.94 -1.42
CA TRP A 70 5.66 -0.62 -0.17
C TRP A 70 4.15 -0.50 -0.34
N SER A 71 3.46 -0.68 0.77
CA SER A 71 2.01 -0.51 0.87
C SER A 71 1.65 0.23 2.15
N LEU A 72 0.68 1.15 2.05
CA LEU A 72 0.03 1.79 3.19
C LEU A 72 -1.20 0.97 3.57
N LEU A 73 -1.28 0.57 4.83
CA LEU A 73 -2.41 -0.17 5.39
C LEU A 73 -3.11 0.70 6.44
N LEU A 74 -4.40 0.85 6.31
CA LEU A 74 -5.23 1.60 7.25
C LEU A 74 -6.28 0.68 7.86
N THR A 75 -6.49 0.79 9.19
CA THR A 75 -7.61 0.14 9.86
C THR A 75 -8.83 1.06 9.79
N PRO A 76 -9.93 0.66 9.14
CA PRO A 76 -11.15 1.45 9.12
C PRO A 76 -11.76 1.57 10.52
N LYS A 77 -12.35 2.71 10.82
CA LYS A 77 -13.05 2.93 12.08
C LYS A 77 -14.18 1.90 12.26
N GLY A 78 -14.24 1.26 13.43
CA GLY A 78 -15.22 0.23 13.74
C GLY A 78 -14.92 -1.17 13.15
N ARG A 79 -13.77 -1.37 12.47
CA ARG A 79 -13.34 -2.65 11.91
C ARG A 79 -11.91 -3.00 12.32
N PRO A 80 -11.66 -3.31 13.62
CA PRO A 80 -10.30 -3.46 14.15
C PRO A 80 -9.49 -4.59 13.50
N ASN A 81 -10.15 -5.60 12.94
CA ASN A 81 -9.49 -6.74 12.28
C ASN A 81 -9.36 -6.61 10.76
N THR A 82 -9.63 -5.42 10.21
CA THR A 82 -9.57 -5.15 8.77
C THR A 82 -8.43 -4.21 8.46
N PHE A 83 -7.68 -4.49 7.37
CA PHE A 83 -6.84 -3.54 6.70
C PHE A 83 -7.41 -3.15 5.35
N CYS A 84 -7.33 -1.87 5.03
CA CYS A 84 -7.55 -1.34 3.70
C CYS A 84 -6.21 -0.85 3.12
N VAL A 85 -5.97 -1.10 1.84
CA VAL A 85 -4.74 -0.73 1.13
C VAL A 85 -5.06 0.40 0.15
N PRO A 86 -5.00 1.67 0.58
CA PRO A 86 -5.33 2.80 -0.30
C PRO A 86 -4.19 3.20 -1.21
N LEU A 87 -2.93 2.86 -0.87
CA LEU A 87 -1.76 3.35 -1.57
C LEU A 87 -0.64 2.31 -1.58
N THR A 88 -0.01 2.15 -2.73
CA THR A 88 1.16 1.30 -2.92
C THR A 88 2.17 1.98 -3.84
N GLY A 89 3.43 1.57 -3.76
CA GLY A 89 4.48 2.14 -4.59
C GLY A 89 5.71 1.25 -4.69
N ASN A 90 6.74 1.76 -5.36
CA ASN A 90 7.97 1.01 -5.65
C ASN A 90 9.24 1.62 -5.02
N THR A 91 9.10 2.73 -4.30
CA THR A 91 10.23 3.39 -3.66
C THR A 91 9.85 3.82 -2.26
N TRP A 92 10.57 3.32 -1.25
CA TRP A 92 10.48 3.72 0.15
C TRP A 92 11.83 4.18 0.66
N ILE A 93 11.88 5.35 1.28
CA ILE A 93 13.10 5.98 1.78
C ILE A 93 12.88 6.34 3.25
N GLN A 94 13.85 6.01 4.10
CA GLN A 94 13.89 6.42 5.51
C GLN A 94 15.12 7.30 5.75
N GLU A 95 14.90 8.50 6.22
CA GLU A 95 15.96 9.46 6.59
C GLU A 95 15.62 10.11 7.93
N ASN A 96 16.49 9.96 8.94
CA ASN A 96 16.28 10.53 10.28
C ASN A 96 14.84 10.29 10.80
N ASN A 97 14.07 11.37 11.00
CA ASN A 97 12.67 11.35 11.44
C ASN A 97 11.65 11.42 10.28
N VAL A 98 12.09 11.28 9.04
CA VAL A 98 11.23 11.36 7.84
C VAL A 98 11.28 10.06 7.07
N SER A 99 10.10 9.56 6.70
CA SER A 99 9.94 8.45 5.75
C SER A 99 9.14 8.91 4.55
N LYS A 100 9.55 8.49 3.34
CA LYS A 100 8.89 8.86 2.08
C LYS A 100 8.62 7.65 1.23
N GLY A 101 7.41 7.56 0.70
CA GLY A 101 7.02 6.60 -0.31
C GLY A 101 6.62 7.29 -1.62
N ILE A 102 7.15 6.80 -2.74
CA ILE A 102 6.70 7.22 -4.07
C ILE A 102 5.72 6.17 -4.57
N ALA A 103 4.47 6.58 -4.74
CA ALA A 103 3.39 5.71 -5.22
C ALA A 103 3.53 5.46 -6.73
N TYR A 104 2.87 4.40 -7.22
CA TYR A 104 2.90 4.05 -8.65
C TYR A 104 2.39 5.15 -9.57
N ASN A 105 1.47 5.99 -9.10
CA ASN A 105 0.99 7.17 -9.84
C ASN A 105 1.95 8.37 -9.77
N GLY A 106 3.10 8.24 -9.08
CA GLY A 106 4.10 9.28 -8.88
C GLY A 106 3.79 10.26 -7.75
N SER A 107 2.68 10.10 -7.03
CA SER A 107 2.37 10.88 -5.83
C SER A 107 3.30 10.49 -4.68
N VAL A 108 3.47 11.37 -3.71
CA VAL A 108 4.43 11.19 -2.60
C VAL A 108 3.70 11.16 -1.28
N LEU A 109 3.89 10.07 -0.53
CA LEU A 109 3.52 9.95 0.87
C LEU A 109 4.72 10.31 1.73
N THR A 110 4.56 11.22 2.68
CA THR A 110 5.62 11.61 3.63
C THR A 110 5.10 11.44 5.05
N ILE A 111 5.91 10.79 5.89
CA ILE A 111 5.66 10.66 7.32
C ILE A 111 6.76 11.38 8.05
N VAL A 112 6.40 12.35 8.89
CA VAL A 112 7.32 13.11 9.71
C VAL A 112 7.06 12.81 11.17
N GLN A 113 8.08 12.35 11.89
CA GLN A 113 8.06 12.20 13.35
C GLN A 113 8.60 13.47 14.00
N GLU A 114 7.89 13.95 15.00
CA GLU A 114 8.33 15.04 15.85
C GLU A 114 8.98 14.52 17.13
N ASP A 115 9.76 15.37 17.81
CA ASP A 115 10.55 14.97 18.99
C ASP A 115 9.68 14.53 20.19
N ASP A 116 8.42 14.94 20.21
CA ASP A 116 7.43 14.58 21.26
C ASP A 116 6.68 13.28 21.00
N GLY A 117 7.03 12.55 19.93
CA GLY A 117 6.37 11.32 19.51
C GLY A 117 5.12 11.50 18.67
N VAL A 118 4.75 12.74 18.37
CA VAL A 118 3.72 13.07 17.37
C VAL A 118 4.27 12.76 15.99
N TRP A 119 3.41 12.31 15.11
CA TRP A 119 3.73 12.10 13.70
C TRP A 119 2.66 12.68 12.81
N ASN A 120 3.06 13.10 11.64
CA ASN A 120 2.18 13.63 10.60
C ASN A 120 2.37 12.86 9.30
N MET A 121 1.28 12.51 8.66
CA MET A 121 1.26 11.87 7.36
C MET A 121 0.69 12.84 6.33
N ILE A 122 1.48 13.13 5.31
CA ILE A 122 1.19 14.12 4.28
C ILE A 122 1.24 13.44 2.92
N TYR A 123 0.24 13.70 2.09
CA TYR A 123 0.14 13.18 0.74
C TYR A 123 0.19 14.31 -0.27
N LEU A 124 1.15 14.25 -1.19
CA LEU A 124 1.25 15.16 -2.33
C LEU A 124 0.75 14.45 -3.59
N ASP A 125 -0.40 14.88 -4.08
CA ASP A 125 -0.95 14.38 -5.34
C ASP A 125 -0.18 14.98 -6.53
N LYS A 126 0.49 14.14 -7.30
CA LYS A 126 1.28 14.55 -8.47
C LYS A 126 0.42 15.18 -9.57
N ASN A 127 -0.81 14.72 -9.74
CA ASN A 127 -1.66 15.17 -10.84
C ASN A 127 -2.25 16.57 -10.60
N THR A 128 -2.62 16.87 -9.35
CA THR A 128 -3.25 18.13 -8.96
C THR A 128 -2.28 19.12 -8.32
N GLY A 129 -1.11 18.64 -7.84
CA GLY A 129 -0.17 19.41 -7.03
C GLY A 129 -0.71 19.76 -5.64
N ARG A 130 -1.84 19.18 -5.22
CA ARG A 130 -2.41 19.41 -3.89
C ARG A 130 -1.64 18.64 -2.84
N ILE A 131 -1.47 19.28 -1.70
CA ILE A 131 -0.98 18.66 -0.47
C ILE A 131 -2.19 18.43 0.42
N ASP A 132 -2.41 17.19 0.80
CA ASP A 132 -3.45 16.82 1.74
C ASP A 132 -2.79 16.23 3.00
N ASP A 133 -3.13 16.76 4.17
CA ASP A 133 -2.82 16.12 5.44
C ASP A 133 -3.75 14.91 5.57
N ILE A 134 -3.18 13.71 5.55
CA ILE A 134 -3.99 12.51 5.68
C ILE A 134 -4.39 12.30 7.12
N THR A 135 -3.41 12.35 8.03
CA THR A 135 -3.65 12.13 9.46
C THR A 135 -2.46 12.54 10.31
N THR A 136 -2.70 12.69 11.59
CA THR A 136 -1.68 12.90 12.63
C THR A 136 -1.98 11.96 13.80
N GLY A 137 -0.97 11.54 14.51
CA GLY A 137 -1.12 10.62 15.64
C GLY A 137 0.09 10.57 16.54
N TYR A 138 0.15 9.53 17.36
CA TYR A 138 1.20 9.31 18.35
C TYR A 138 1.82 7.91 18.18
N GLY A 139 3.02 7.74 18.76
CA GLY A 139 3.64 6.43 18.88
C GLY A 139 4.05 5.83 17.55
N TRP A 140 4.58 6.65 16.62
CA TRP A 140 5.18 6.12 15.40
C TRP A 140 6.42 5.30 15.74
N GLU A 141 6.49 4.09 15.19
CA GLU A 141 7.55 3.15 15.44
C GLU A 141 8.14 2.63 14.11
N ARG A 142 9.45 2.67 13.98
CA ARG A 142 10.19 1.99 12.93
C ARG A 142 10.58 0.60 13.41
N ILE A 143 9.97 -0.43 12.83
CA ILE A 143 10.26 -1.83 13.14
C ILE A 143 11.46 -2.30 12.33
N ILE A 144 11.55 -1.87 11.05
CA ILE A 144 12.69 -2.13 10.18
C ILE A 144 13.36 -0.81 9.83
N ASP A 145 14.64 -0.70 10.16
CA ASP A 145 15.49 0.43 9.79
C ASP A 145 16.37 0.01 8.61
N PHE A 146 15.99 0.42 7.40
CA PHE A 146 16.70 0.05 6.18
C PHE A 146 18.11 0.64 6.11
N ASN A 147 18.39 1.73 6.82
CA ASN A 147 19.73 2.32 6.89
C ASN A 147 20.72 1.42 7.64
N LYS A 148 20.23 0.58 8.54
CA LYS A 148 21.04 -0.39 9.30
C LYS A 148 21.24 -1.71 8.57
N LEU A 149 20.41 -2.03 7.57
CA LEU A 149 20.55 -3.27 6.81
C LEU A 149 21.62 -3.19 5.71
N ASN A 150 22.01 -1.98 5.32
CA ASN A 150 22.98 -1.72 4.24
C ASN A 150 24.40 -1.41 4.75
N ASN A 151 24.66 -1.59 6.07
CA ASN A 151 25.98 -1.42 6.68
C ASN A 151 26.56 -2.83 7.10
#